data_a80e8873a44bd92e78387ec6516927b7
#
_entry.id   a80e8873a44bd92e78387ec6516927b7
#
_cell.length_a   1.000
_cell.length_b   1.000
_cell.length_c   1.000
_cell.angle_alpha   90.00
_cell.angle_beta   90.00
_cell.angle_gamma   90.00
#
_symmetry.space_group_name_H-M   'P 1'
#
loop_
_entity.id
_entity.type
_entity.pdbx_description
1 polymer ?
#
loop_
_entity_poly.entity_id
_entity_poly.type
_entity_poly.pdbx_seq_one_letter_code
_entity_poly.pdbx_strand_id
1 'polypeptide(L)'
;FALAHKRISTQLRKSIHPNLKLNTKPLSAEILKKMQQFIDEIIEKDLADGEKGIYPINLIFDHSWSDFLSCYPNIWLDMPKVWEKIQQKKYQEFSQEIDTQDYPTYYLQNFHYQTDGYLSNMSANLYDLQVELLFNGAADIMRRRILAPLKMGLEKLVSGQNSDAIATQKLRVLDIACGTGRTLKFIRATLPKASLYGVDLSPNYLKKANKLLSEDLGELP
;
A
#
# COMPACT_ATOMS: atom_id res chain seq x y z
N PHE A 1 1.23 15.97 -6.64
CA PHE A 1 0.56 15.03 -7.56
C PHE A 1 -0.82 14.61 -7.01
N ALA A 2 -0.92 13.97 -5.83
CA ALA A 2 -2.17 13.47 -5.25
C ALA A 2 -3.25 14.56 -5.06
N LEU A 3 -2.87 15.74 -4.59
CA LEU A 3 -3.79 16.87 -4.44
C LEU A 3 -4.33 17.37 -5.79
N ALA A 4 -3.49 17.43 -6.82
CA ALA A 4 -3.91 17.78 -8.17
C ALA A 4 -4.88 16.74 -8.73
N HIS A 5 -4.56 15.46 -8.59
CA HIS A 5 -5.45 14.35 -8.95
C HIS A 5 -6.82 14.47 -8.27
N LYS A 6 -6.87 14.70 -6.95
CA LYS A 6 -8.13 14.87 -6.19
C LYS A 6 -8.96 16.06 -6.68
N ARG A 7 -8.32 17.18 -7.03
CA ARG A 7 -9.01 18.36 -7.57
C ARG A 7 -9.63 18.07 -8.94
N ILE A 8 -8.83 17.50 -9.85
CA ILE A 8 -9.29 17.19 -11.22
C ILE A 8 -10.39 16.12 -11.17
N SER A 9 -10.20 15.03 -10.40
CA SER A 9 -11.21 13.99 -10.26
C SER A 9 -12.53 14.50 -9.68
N THR A 10 -12.46 15.45 -8.72
CA THR A 10 -13.66 16.08 -8.15
C THR A 10 -14.40 16.92 -9.19
N GLN A 11 -13.70 17.69 -10.02
CA GLN A 11 -14.31 18.48 -11.08
C GLN A 11 -14.93 17.58 -12.15
N LEU A 12 -14.20 16.59 -12.61
CA LEU A 12 -14.67 15.64 -13.62
C LEU A 12 -15.91 14.87 -13.13
N ARG A 13 -15.89 14.40 -11.87
CA ARG A 13 -17.06 13.75 -11.26
C ARG A 13 -18.29 14.66 -11.27
N LYS A 14 -18.16 15.93 -10.87
CA LYS A 14 -19.27 16.88 -10.88
C LYS A 14 -19.84 17.10 -12.28
N SER A 15 -19.01 17.01 -13.31
CA SER A 15 -19.45 17.13 -14.71
C SER A 15 -20.17 15.88 -15.21
N ILE A 16 -19.65 14.67 -14.88
CA ILE A 16 -20.21 13.39 -15.37
C ILE A 16 -21.40 12.94 -14.51
N HIS A 17 -21.31 13.11 -13.19
CA HIS A 17 -22.34 12.69 -12.23
C HIS A 17 -22.76 13.88 -11.32
N PRO A 18 -23.47 14.87 -11.86
CA PRO A 18 -23.83 16.08 -11.10
C PRO A 18 -24.69 15.80 -9.87
N ASN A 19 -25.48 14.71 -9.92
CA ASN A 19 -26.38 14.29 -8.84
C ASN A 19 -25.69 13.43 -7.77
N LEU A 20 -24.44 13.00 -7.97
CA LEU A 20 -23.70 12.23 -7.00
C LEU A 20 -23.19 13.13 -5.87
N LYS A 21 -23.95 13.19 -4.80
CA LYS A 21 -23.55 13.85 -3.56
C LYS A 21 -22.72 12.86 -2.73
N LEU A 22 -21.41 13.03 -2.72
CA LEU A 22 -20.59 12.39 -1.70
C LEU A 22 -20.90 13.09 -0.37
N ASN A 23 -21.29 12.31 0.63
CA ASN A 23 -21.68 12.83 1.95
C ASN A 23 -20.43 13.22 2.77
N THR A 24 -19.54 13.99 2.15
CA THR A 24 -18.30 14.46 2.77
C THR A 24 -18.52 15.91 3.22
N LYS A 25 -18.66 16.08 4.53
CA LYS A 25 -18.56 17.43 5.10
C LYS A 25 -17.15 17.96 4.83
N PRO A 26 -16.98 19.20 4.38
CA PRO A 26 -15.65 19.79 4.24
C PRO A 26 -14.96 19.78 5.61
N LEU A 27 -13.70 19.34 5.61
CA LEU A 27 -12.88 19.36 6.82
C LEU A 27 -12.63 20.82 7.24
N SER A 28 -12.68 21.08 8.54
CA SER A 28 -12.33 22.42 9.05
C SER A 28 -10.84 22.72 8.79
N ALA A 29 -10.49 24.00 8.71
CA ALA A 29 -9.12 24.44 8.54
C ALA A 29 -8.20 23.91 9.68
N GLU A 30 -8.73 23.79 10.89
CA GLU A 30 -8.00 23.23 12.02
C GLU A 30 -7.67 21.74 11.81
N ILE A 31 -8.63 20.95 11.34
CA ILE A 31 -8.40 19.52 11.04
C ILE A 31 -7.35 19.38 9.92
N LEU A 32 -7.46 20.17 8.86
CA LEU A 32 -6.49 20.16 7.78
C LEU A 32 -5.08 20.51 8.25
N LYS A 33 -4.96 21.51 9.14
CA LYS A 33 -3.68 21.89 9.75
C LYS A 33 -3.10 20.76 10.59
N LYS A 34 -3.92 20.11 11.44
CA LYS A 34 -3.49 18.95 12.24
C LYS A 34 -3.05 17.77 11.36
N MET A 35 -3.79 17.51 10.28
CA MET A 35 -3.39 16.46 9.32
C MET A 35 -2.04 16.77 8.66
N GLN A 36 -1.81 18.02 8.27
CA GLN A 36 -0.54 18.44 7.69
C GLN A 36 0.60 18.27 8.71
N GLN A 37 0.43 18.75 9.94
CA GLN A 37 1.42 18.57 11.00
C GLN A 37 1.76 17.10 11.24
N PHE A 38 0.75 16.23 11.27
CA PHE A 38 0.96 14.79 11.43
C PHE A 38 1.74 14.19 10.24
N ILE A 39 1.45 14.62 9.01
CA ILE A 39 2.21 14.19 7.83
C ILE A 39 3.66 14.65 7.92
N ASP A 40 3.90 15.89 8.31
CA ASP A 40 5.26 16.45 8.46
C ASP A 40 6.04 15.65 9.53
N GLU A 41 5.42 15.36 10.68
CA GLU A 41 6.03 14.55 11.73
C GLU A 41 6.40 13.13 11.28
N ILE A 42 5.56 12.46 10.49
CA ILE A 42 5.89 11.10 10.02
C ILE A 42 6.99 11.14 8.96
N ILE A 43 7.06 12.18 8.12
CA ILE A 43 8.13 12.38 7.14
C ILE A 43 9.47 12.61 7.87
N GLU A 44 9.50 13.48 8.87
CA GLU A 44 10.69 13.73 9.67
C GLU A 44 11.19 12.46 10.39
N LYS A 45 10.28 11.68 10.96
CA LYS A 45 10.61 10.39 11.59
C LYS A 45 11.14 9.37 10.58
N ASP A 46 10.55 9.32 9.39
CA ASP A 46 10.97 8.40 8.33
C ASP A 46 12.39 8.73 7.87
N LEU A 47 12.68 10.02 7.65
CA LEU A 47 14.01 10.49 7.31
C LEU A 47 15.03 10.18 8.42
N ALA A 48 14.70 10.51 9.66
CA ALA A 48 15.57 10.25 10.80
C ALA A 48 15.87 8.75 11.00
N ASP A 49 14.92 7.86 10.73
CA ASP A 49 15.14 6.41 10.79
C ASP A 49 16.07 5.93 9.67
N GLY A 50 15.95 6.49 8.46
CA GLY A 50 16.89 6.23 7.36
C GLY A 50 18.30 6.72 7.69
N GLU A 51 18.45 7.94 8.21
CA GLU A 51 19.74 8.52 8.63
C GLU A 51 20.41 7.72 9.75
N LYS A 52 19.63 7.17 10.67
CA LYS A 52 20.11 6.27 11.74
C LYS A 52 20.47 4.86 11.25
N GLY A 53 20.27 4.56 9.98
CA GLY A 53 20.52 3.23 9.42
C GLY A 53 19.57 2.15 9.93
N ILE A 54 18.36 2.52 10.32
CA ILE A 54 17.31 1.54 10.63
C ILE A 54 17.03 0.71 9.38
N TYR A 55 17.00 1.36 8.22
CA TYR A 55 16.89 0.78 6.89
C TYR A 55 17.74 1.60 5.89
N PRO A 56 18.06 1.06 4.72
CA PRO A 56 18.78 1.79 3.69
C PRO A 56 18.05 3.08 3.28
N ILE A 57 18.73 4.22 3.31
CA ILE A 57 18.12 5.54 3.08
C ILE A 57 17.53 5.68 1.66
N ASN A 58 18.03 4.94 0.68
CA ASN A 58 17.49 4.91 -0.68
C ASN A 58 16.04 4.40 -0.74
N LEU A 59 15.56 3.66 0.27
CA LEU A 59 14.16 3.23 0.36
C LEU A 59 13.18 4.40 0.45
N ILE A 60 13.62 5.55 0.93
CA ILE A 60 12.78 6.77 0.99
C ILE A 60 12.43 7.24 -0.44
N PHE A 61 13.34 7.00 -1.39
CA PHE A 61 13.23 7.42 -2.78
C PHE A 61 12.83 6.27 -3.73
N ASP A 62 12.59 5.08 -3.17
CA ASP A 62 12.20 3.89 -3.93
C ASP A 62 10.73 3.98 -4.37
N HIS A 63 10.46 4.92 -5.25
CA HIS A 63 9.18 5.04 -5.92
C HIS A 63 9.33 4.50 -7.35
N SER A 64 8.56 3.47 -7.66
CA SER A 64 8.44 2.98 -9.03
C SER A 64 7.66 3.98 -9.90
N TRP A 65 8.30 5.10 -10.26
CA TRP A 65 7.67 6.11 -11.12
C TRP A 65 7.21 5.55 -12.46
N SER A 66 7.94 4.56 -13.01
CA SER A 66 7.56 3.87 -14.24
C SER A 66 6.23 3.14 -14.09
N ASP A 67 6.05 2.41 -12.98
CA ASP A 67 4.80 1.71 -12.67
C ASP A 67 3.66 2.70 -12.43
N PHE A 68 3.94 3.80 -11.71
CA PHE A 68 2.98 4.88 -11.51
C PHE A 68 2.49 5.48 -12.83
N LEU A 69 3.40 5.81 -13.73
CA LEU A 69 3.05 6.41 -15.02
C LEU A 69 2.30 5.42 -15.91
N SER A 70 2.66 4.14 -15.89
CA SER A 70 1.99 3.10 -16.68
C SER A 70 0.57 2.78 -16.15
N CYS A 71 0.38 2.82 -14.83
CA CYS A 71 -0.90 2.52 -14.18
C CYS A 71 -1.85 3.73 -14.10
N TYR A 72 -1.33 4.95 -14.12
CA TYR A 72 -2.11 6.16 -13.89
C TYR A 72 -3.27 6.39 -14.90
N PRO A 73 -3.10 6.15 -16.21
CA PRO A 73 -4.23 6.20 -17.15
C PRO A 73 -5.36 5.24 -16.79
N ASN A 74 -5.03 4.04 -16.30
CA ASN A 74 -6.02 3.04 -15.93
C ASN A 74 -6.87 3.48 -14.72
N ILE A 75 -6.30 4.25 -13.79
CA ILE A 75 -7.09 4.86 -12.71
C ILE A 75 -8.17 5.79 -13.28
N TRP A 76 -7.84 6.62 -14.27
CA TRP A 76 -8.82 7.51 -14.89
C TRP A 76 -9.90 6.76 -15.65
N LEU A 77 -9.56 5.65 -16.31
CA LEU A 77 -10.51 4.78 -17.02
C LEU A 77 -11.44 4.04 -16.05
N ASP A 78 -10.96 3.70 -14.84
CA ASP A 78 -11.75 2.99 -13.83
C ASP A 78 -12.66 3.95 -13.03
N MET A 79 -12.27 5.20 -12.85
CA MET A 79 -13.01 6.18 -12.03
C MET A 79 -14.50 6.32 -12.35
N PRO A 80 -14.96 6.40 -13.61
CA PRO A 80 -16.38 6.49 -13.90
C PRO A 80 -17.18 5.30 -13.36
N LYS A 81 -16.64 4.09 -13.49
CA LYS A 81 -17.25 2.86 -12.94
C LYS A 81 -17.32 2.90 -11.42
N VAL A 82 -16.26 3.39 -10.78
CA VAL A 82 -16.23 3.58 -9.31
C VAL A 82 -17.31 4.58 -8.88
N TRP A 83 -17.46 5.72 -9.58
CA TRP A 83 -18.50 6.71 -9.24
C TRP A 83 -19.91 6.16 -9.46
N GLU A 84 -20.13 5.37 -10.50
CA GLU A 84 -21.40 4.69 -10.74
C GLU A 84 -21.74 3.71 -9.59
N LYS A 85 -20.77 2.86 -9.18
CA LYS A 85 -20.94 1.96 -8.03
C LYS A 85 -21.25 2.71 -6.74
N ILE A 86 -20.58 3.84 -6.48
CA ILE A 86 -20.87 4.71 -5.33
C ILE A 86 -22.31 5.23 -5.40
N GLN A 87 -22.73 5.71 -6.57
CA GLN A 87 -24.08 6.25 -6.77
C GLN A 87 -25.16 5.20 -6.54
N GLN A 88 -24.91 3.99 -7.02
CA GLN A 88 -25.84 2.86 -6.90
C GLN A 88 -25.70 2.09 -5.59
N LYS A 89 -24.71 2.43 -4.73
CA LYS A 89 -24.36 1.73 -3.48
C LYS A 89 -24.01 0.24 -3.70
N LYS A 90 -23.41 -0.07 -4.85
CA LYS A 90 -23.09 -1.44 -5.28
C LYS A 90 -21.69 -1.85 -4.81
N TYR A 91 -21.53 -2.08 -3.52
CA TYR A 91 -20.22 -2.44 -2.95
C TYR A 91 -19.97 -3.96 -2.88
N GLN A 92 -20.94 -4.78 -3.28
CA GLN A 92 -20.83 -6.25 -3.30
C GLN A 92 -21.01 -6.84 -4.72
N GLU A 93 -21.02 -5.99 -5.75
CA GLU A 93 -21.14 -6.46 -7.14
C GLU A 93 -19.74 -6.56 -7.77
N PHE A 94 -19.44 -7.75 -8.29
CA PHE A 94 -18.24 -8.08 -9.05
C PHE A 94 -18.58 -8.31 -10.52
N SER A 95 -17.57 -8.22 -11.40
CA SER A 95 -17.74 -8.64 -12.79
C SER A 95 -17.99 -10.16 -12.85
N GLN A 96 -18.70 -10.61 -13.89
CA GLN A 96 -19.02 -12.04 -14.08
C GLN A 96 -17.79 -12.93 -14.27
N GLU A 97 -16.65 -12.33 -14.58
CA GLU A 97 -15.37 -13.02 -14.77
C GLU A 97 -14.65 -13.33 -13.44
N ILE A 98 -15.12 -12.74 -12.32
CA ILE A 98 -14.51 -12.94 -11.01
C ILE A 98 -15.13 -14.16 -10.35
N ASP A 99 -14.28 -15.18 -10.09
CA ASP A 99 -14.67 -16.29 -9.24
C ASP A 99 -14.74 -15.82 -7.78
N THR A 100 -15.92 -15.95 -7.19
CA THR A 100 -16.20 -15.56 -5.81
C THR A 100 -16.37 -16.78 -4.88
N GLN A 101 -16.21 -18.00 -5.41
CA GLN A 101 -16.33 -19.21 -4.61
C GLN A 101 -15.16 -19.31 -3.61
N ASP A 102 -15.44 -19.90 -2.48
CA ASP A 102 -14.47 -20.15 -1.40
C ASP A 102 -13.92 -18.90 -0.67
N TYR A 103 -14.38 -17.69 -1.02
CA TYR A 103 -14.01 -16.50 -0.25
C TYR A 103 -14.99 -16.23 0.90
N PRO A 104 -14.50 -15.81 2.06
CA PRO A 104 -15.37 -15.42 3.16
C PRO A 104 -16.16 -14.16 2.79
N THR A 105 -17.42 -14.07 3.23
CA THR A 105 -18.35 -13.00 2.86
C THR A 105 -17.81 -11.59 3.12
N TYR A 106 -17.02 -11.41 4.19
CA TYR A 106 -16.43 -10.10 4.48
C TYR A 106 -15.39 -9.66 3.43
N TYR A 107 -14.78 -10.60 2.72
CA TYR A 107 -13.78 -10.32 1.69
C TYR A 107 -14.45 -9.94 0.36
N LEU A 108 -15.68 -10.43 0.14
CA LEU A 108 -16.47 -10.16 -1.07
C LEU A 108 -17.11 -8.77 -1.02
N GLN A 109 -16.26 -7.74 -0.97
CA GLN A 109 -16.67 -6.35 -0.97
C GLN A 109 -15.76 -5.52 -1.86
N ASN A 110 -16.35 -4.58 -2.57
CA ASN A 110 -15.62 -3.57 -3.32
C ASN A 110 -15.17 -2.46 -2.34
N PHE A 111 -14.10 -2.72 -1.58
CA PHE A 111 -13.52 -1.74 -0.67
C PHE A 111 -13.20 -0.46 -1.44
N HIS A 112 -13.60 0.69 -0.89
CA HIS A 112 -13.49 1.99 -1.56
C HIS A 112 -14.17 2.04 -2.95
N TYR A 113 -15.16 1.14 -3.19
CA TYR A 113 -15.85 0.99 -4.47
C TYR A 113 -14.94 0.65 -5.66
N GLN A 114 -13.80 0.03 -5.42
CA GLN A 114 -12.97 -0.52 -6.49
C GLN A 114 -13.79 -1.44 -7.39
N THR A 115 -13.42 -1.51 -8.68
CA THR A 115 -14.25 -2.22 -9.66
C THR A 115 -14.44 -3.70 -9.32
N ASP A 116 -13.38 -4.38 -8.85
CA ASP A 116 -13.41 -5.82 -8.54
C ASP A 116 -12.87 -6.15 -7.14
N GLY A 117 -12.97 -5.23 -6.20
CA GLY A 117 -12.43 -5.42 -4.85
C GLY A 117 -10.94 -5.79 -4.89
N TYR A 118 -10.56 -6.87 -4.21
CA TYR A 118 -9.18 -7.40 -4.23
C TYR A 118 -9.03 -8.66 -5.10
N LEU A 119 -9.98 -8.92 -6.01
CA LEU A 119 -10.08 -10.20 -6.71
C LEU A 119 -9.56 -10.18 -8.15
N SER A 120 -9.16 -9.04 -8.71
CA SER A 120 -8.66 -8.97 -10.08
C SER A 120 -7.18 -8.59 -10.18
N ASN A 121 -6.54 -9.00 -11.29
CA ASN A 121 -5.19 -8.56 -11.64
C ASN A 121 -5.12 -7.03 -11.81
N MET A 122 -6.17 -6.42 -12.36
CA MET A 122 -6.22 -4.98 -12.55
C MET A 122 -6.24 -4.27 -11.19
N SER A 123 -7.07 -4.71 -10.25
CA SER A 123 -7.08 -4.18 -8.89
C SER A 123 -5.70 -4.30 -8.23
N ALA A 124 -5.05 -5.47 -8.30
CA ALA A 124 -3.72 -5.67 -7.74
C ALA A 124 -2.67 -4.71 -8.34
N ASN A 125 -2.75 -4.44 -9.64
CA ASN A 125 -1.80 -3.53 -10.31
C ASN A 125 -2.03 -2.06 -9.95
N LEU A 126 -3.27 -1.66 -9.71
CA LEU A 126 -3.62 -0.27 -9.38
C LEU A 126 -3.51 0.04 -7.88
N TYR A 127 -3.53 -1.00 -7.02
CA TYR A 127 -3.68 -0.87 -5.57
C TYR A 127 -2.66 0.09 -4.94
N ASP A 128 -1.38 -0.12 -5.16
CA ASP A 128 -0.34 0.68 -4.51
C ASP A 128 -0.44 2.17 -4.90
N LEU A 129 -0.71 2.46 -6.18
CA LEU A 129 -0.93 3.82 -6.64
C LEU A 129 -2.21 4.42 -6.06
N GLN A 130 -3.30 3.64 -5.98
CA GLN A 130 -4.56 4.12 -5.39
C GLN A 130 -4.37 4.46 -3.90
N VAL A 131 -3.62 3.64 -3.17
CA VAL A 131 -3.33 3.87 -1.74
C VAL A 131 -2.43 5.10 -1.56
N GLU A 132 -1.42 5.29 -2.42
CA GLU A 132 -0.60 6.51 -2.41
C GLU A 132 -1.44 7.77 -2.70
N LEU A 133 -2.36 7.71 -3.66
CA LEU A 133 -3.29 8.81 -3.93
C LEU A 133 -4.23 9.08 -2.75
N LEU A 134 -4.71 8.03 -2.09
CA LEU A 134 -5.59 8.13 -0.92
C LEU A 134 -4.89 8.85 0.24
N PHE A 135 -3.65 8.46 0.55
CA PHE A 135 -2.86 8.98 1.67
C PHE A 135 -1.93 10.15 1.28
N ASN A 136 -2.17 10.81 0.14
CA ASN A 136 -1.41 11.97 -0.33
C ASN A 136 0.10 11.74 -0.48
N GLY A 137 0.51 10.52 -0.84
CA GLY A 137 1.92 10.15 -1.00
C GLY A 137 2.59 9.66 0.28
N ALA A 138 1.82 9.41 1.35
CA ALA A 138 2.38 8.97 2.64
C ALA A 138 2.25 7.45 2.89
N ALA A 139 1.71 6.67 1.95
CA ALA A 139 1.44 5.26 2.20
C ALA A 139 2.71 4.44 2.46
N ASP A 140 3.75 4.63 1.67
CA ASP A 140 5.02 3.92 1.86
C ASP A 140 5.74 4.39 3.14
N ILE A 141 5.65 5.67 3.48
CA ILE A 141 6.13 6.18 4.77
C ILE A 141 5.44 5.45 5.92
N MET A 142 4.11 5.32 5.86
CA MET A 142 3.32 4.60 6.88
C MET A 142 3.73 3.12 6.96
N ARG A 143 3.99 2.46 5.84
CA ARG A 143 4.47 1.07 5.79
C ARG A 143 5.85 0.94 6.44
N ARG A 144 6.79 1.86 6.20
CA ARG A 144 8.12 1.83 6.80
C ARG A 144 8.13 2.06 8.31
N ARG A 145 7.06 2.64 8.90
CA ARG A 145 6.98 2.87 10.35
C ARG A 145 7.11 1.60 11.20
N ILE A 146 6.85 0.41 10.63
CA ILE A 146 7.03 -0.85 11.34
C ILE A 146 8.51 -1.28 11.47
N LEU A 147 9.41 -0.74 10.63
CA LEU A 147 10.79 -1.24 10.53
C LEU A 147 11.61 -0.94 11.78
N ALA A 148 11.46 0.26 12.34
CA ALA A 148 12.15 0.64 13.57
C ALA A 148 11.75 -0.25 14.75
N PRO A 149 10.46 -0.40 15.12
CA PRO A 149 10.08 -1.29 16.21
C PRO A 149 10.41 -2.77 15.92
N LEU A 150 10.35 -3.22 14.66
CA LEU A 150 10.77 -4.57 14.29
C LEU A 150 12.26 -4.78 14.60
N LYS A 151 13.14 -3.88 14.16
CA LYS A 151 14.58 -3.97 14.41
C LYS A 151 14.89 -3.93 15.89
N MET A 152 14.31 -2.98 16.64
CA MET A 152 14.47 -2.88 18.10
C MET A 152 13.97 -4.13 18.83
N GLY A 153 12.85 -4.71 18.38
CA GLY A 153 12.32 -5.96 18.93
C GLY A 153 13.27 -7.14 18.74
N LEU A 154 13.84 -7.25 17.55
CA LEU A 154 14.84 -8.27 17.23
C LEU A 154 16.11 -8.10 18.06
N GLU A 155 16.63 -6.89 18.18
CA GLU A 155 17.80 -6.59 19.02
C GLU A 155 17.59 -6.99 20.49
N LYS A 156 16.39 -6.73 21.05
CA LYS A 156 16.04 -7.14 22.40
C LYS A 156 15.98 -8.65 22.58
N LEU A 157 15.45 -9.38 21.60
CA LEU A 157 15.38 -10.84 21.65
C LEU A 157 16.77 -11.49 21.63
N VAL A 158 17.75 -10.80 21.08
CA VAL A 158 19.10 -11.32 20.92
C VAL A 158 20.08 -10.77 21.93
N SER A 159 19.84 -9.62 22.56
CA SER A 159 20.69 -9.10 23.65
C SER A 159 20.75 -10.00 24.89
N GLY A 160 19.91 -11.04 24.98
CA GLY A 160 20.05 -12.16 25.89
C GLY A 160 20.89 -13.33 25.38
N GLN A 161 21.33 -13.31 24.13
CA GLN A 161 22.18 -14.31 23.47
C GLN A 161 23.30 -13.57 22.75
N ASN A 162 24.50 -14.13 22.67
CA ASN A 162 25.66 -13.50 22.01
C ASN A 162 25.30 -12.83 20.68
N SER A 163 25.78 -11.60 20.43
CA SER A 163 25.48 -10.78 19.25
C SER A 163 25.76 -11.48 17.89
N ASP A 164 26.63 -12.49 17.89
CA ASP A 164 26.90 -13.35 16.73
C ASP A 164 25.72 -14.30 16.40
N ALA A 165 24.80 -14.52 17.34
CA ALA A 165 23.64 -15.38 17.12
C ALA A 165 22.61 -14.75 16.18
N ILE A 166 22.51 -13.40 16.06
CA ILE A 166 21.65 -12.74 15.08
C ILE A 166 22.18 -12.95 13.66
N ALA A 167 23.48 -12.87 13.47
CA ALA A 167 24.11 -13.04 12.18
C ALA A 167 23.99 -14.48 11.65
N THR A 168 23.82 -15.46 12.55
CA THR A 168 23.74 -16.88 12.23
C THR A 168 22.35 -17.49 12.32
N GLN A 169 21.42 -16.91 13.10
CA GLN A 169 20.04 -17.36 13.13
C GLN A 169 19.30 -16.97 11.85
N LYS A 170 18.76 -17.96 11.14
CA LYS A 170 17.83 -17.76 10.02
C LYS A 170 16.53 -17.16 10.56
N LEU A 171 16.47 -15.83 10.64
CA LEU A 171 15.24 -15.12 10.96
C LEU A 171 14.16 -15.49 9.95
N ARG A 172 12.98 -15.81 10.46
CA ARG A 172 11.78 -16.02 9.65
C ARG A 172 10.74 -14.96 9.99
N VAL A 173 10.27 -14.27 8.98
CA VAL A 173 9.25 -13.23 9.12
C VAL A 173 8.04 -13.63 8.31
N LEU A 174 6.87 -13.62 8.93
CA LEU A 174 5.58 -13.86 8.28
C LEU A 174 4.77 -12.58 8.28
N ASP A 175 4.37 -12.12 7.09
CA ASP A 175 3.42 -11.03 6.88
C ASP A 175 2.05 -11.62 6.54
N ILE A 176 1.08 -11.41 7.43
CA ILE A 176 -0.29 -11.90 7.26
C ILE A 176 -1.12 -10.77 6.63
N ALA A 177 -1.83 -11.09 5.54
CA ALA A 177 -2.49 -10.14 4.65
C ALA A 177 -1.47 -9.22 3.96
N CYS A 178 -0.44 -9.83 3.36
CA CYS A 178 0.70 -9.11 2.78
C CYS A 178 0.35 -8.28 1.52
N GLY A 179 -0.83 -8.47 0.96
CA GLY A 179 -1.29 -7.75 -0.22
C GLY A 179 -0.33 -7.88 -1.40
N THR A 180 0.09 -6.74 -1.95
CA THR A 180 1.04 -6.65 -3.08
C THR A 180 2.51 -6.87 -2.67
N GLY A 181 2.79 -7.18 -1.40
CA GLY A 181 4.14 -7.44 -0.89
C GLY A 181 4.99 -6.18 -0.64
N ARG A 182 4.41 -4.98 -0.71
CA ARG A 182 5.16 -3.73 -0.55
C ARG A 182 5.85 -3.62 0.81
N THR A 183 5.20 -4.06 1.89
CA THR A 183 5.81 -4.14 3.23
C THR A 183 6.96 -5.13 3.29
N LEU A 184 6.77 -6.32 2.68
CA LEU A 184 7.81 -7.35 2.59
C LEU A 184 9.05 -6.85 1.85
N LYS A 185 8.89 -6.02 0.80
CA LYS A 185 10.01 -5.39 0.11
C LYS A 185 10.85 -4.52 1.07
N PHE A 186 10.20 -3.70 1.89
CA PHE A 186 10.90 -2.88 2.88
C PHE A 186 11.56 -3.74 3.98
N ILE A 187 10.91 -4.81 4.42
CA ILE A 187 11.50 -5.75 5.39
C ILE A 187 12.71 -6.46 4.76
N ARG A 188 12.65 -6.86 3.49
CA ARG A 188 13.77 -7.48 2.77
C ARG A 188 14.99 -6.59 2.76
N ALA A 189 14.81 -5.30 2.43
CA ALA A 189 15.91 -4.34 2.40
C ALA A 189 16.50 -4.06 3.79
N THR A 190 15.67 -4.14 4.85
CA THR A 190 16.10 -3.94 6.25
C THR A 190 16.75 -5.20 6.85
N LEU A 191 16.26 -6.38 6.48
CA LEU A 191 16.69 -7.67 6.98
C LEU A 191 17.04 -8.62 5.81
N PRO A 192 18.13 -8.36 5.08
CA PRO A 192 18.43 -9.06 3.81
C PRO A 192 18.63 -10.56 3.96
N LYS A 193 19.05 -11.03 5.15
CA LYS A 193 19.29 -12.46 5.44
C LYS A 193 18.05 -13.19 5.98
N ALA A 194 16.94 -12.48 6.23
CA ALA A 194 15.72 -13.10 6.75
C ALA A 194 14.99 -13.91 5.67
N SER A 195 14.40 -15.05 6.06
CA SER A 195 13.43 -15.74 5.22
C SER A 195 12.07 -15.07 5.38
N LEU A 196 11.54 -14.51 4.30
CA LEU A 196 10.26 -13.80 4.31
C LEU A 196 9.16 -14.65 3.73
N TYR A 197 8.02 -14.63 4.38
CA TYR A 197 6.81 -15.32 3.98
C TYR A 197 5.66 -14.32 3.96
N GLY A 198 4.83 -14.37 2.92
CA GLY A 198 3.61 -13.56 2.82
C GLY A 198 2.40 -14.45 2.63
N VAL A 199 1.32 -14.14 3.31
CA VAL A 199 0.02 -14.82 3.15
C VAL A 199 -1.04 -13.76 2.85
N ASP A 200 -1.82 -14.00 1.81
CA ASP A 200 -2.97 -13.16 1.45
C ASP A 200 -4.08 -14.04 0.87
N LEU A 201 -5.33 -13.59 0.99
CA LEU A 201 -6.48 -14.31 0.41
C LEU A 201 -6.56 -14.15 -1.11
N SER A 202 -5.97 -13.09 -1.68
CA SER A 202 -6.02 -12.84 -3.11
C SER A 202 -4.85 -13.48 -3.86
N PRO A 203 -5.07 -14.48 -4.71
CA PRO A 203 -4.03 -15.03 -5.58
C PRO A 203 -3.42 -13.98 -6.51
N ASN A 204 -4.23 -13.01 -6.96
CA ASN A 204 -3.79 -11.94 -7.84
C ASN A 204 -2.82 -10.98 -7.14
N TYR A 205 -3.08 -10.68 -5.86
CA TYR A 205 -2.18 -9.87 -5.04
C TYR A 205 -0.90 -10.62 -4.72
N LEU A 206 -0.98 -11.93 -4.39
CA LEU A 206 0.21 -12.78 -4.20
C LEU A 206 1.06 -12.88 -5.47
N LYS A 207 0.43 -12.98 -6.66
CA LYS A 207 1.16 -12.95 -7.94
C LYS A 207 1.91 -11.63 -8.12
N LYS A 208 1.29 -10.50 -7.77
CA LYS A 208 1.95 -9.18 -7.80
C LYS A 208 3.09 -9.10 -6.79
N ALA A 209 2.89 -9.61 -5.55
CA ALA A 209 3.91 -9.67 -4.51
C ALA A 209 5.12 -10.51 -4.94
N ASN A 210 4.89 -11.69 -5.51
CA ASN A 210 5.96 -12.54 -6.02
C ASN A 210 6.76 -11.85 -7.13
N LYS A 211 6.08 -11.16 -8.05
CA LYS A 211 6.76 -10.39 -9.10
C LYS A 211 7.63 -9.29 -8.49
N LEU A 212 7.07 -8.49 -7.58
CA LEU A 212 7.78 -7.39 -6.91
C LEU A 212 9.03 -7.89 -6.18
N LEU A 213 8.92 -8.99 -5.43
CA LEU A 213 10.01 -9.53 -4.63
C LEU A 213 11.07 -10.28 -5.47
N SER A 214 10.70 -10.84 -6.63
CA SER A 214 11.65 -11.48 -7.53
C SER A 214 12.48 -10.50 -8.35
N GLU A 215 11.92 -9.34 -8.67
CA GLU A 215 12.66 -8.28 -9.36
C GLU A 215 13.79 -7.71 -8.49
N ASP A 216 13.57 -7.67 -7.17
CA ASP A 216 14.60 -7.23 -6.20
C ASP A 216 15.71 -8.30 -5.95
N LEU A 217 15.48 -9.58 -6.31
CA LEU A 217 16.44 -10.65 -6.14
C LEU A 217 17.52 -10.70 -7.24
N GLY A 218 17.38 -9.90 -8.31
CA GLY A 218 18.30 -9.88 -9.45
C GLY A 218 19.69 -9.31 -9.14
N GLU A 219 19.90 -8.72 -7.96
CA GLU A 219 21.16 -8.09 -7.56
C GLU A 219 21.71 -8.61 -6.22
N LEU A 220 21.29 -9.76 -5.74
CA LEU A 220 21.93 -10.38 -4.57
C LEU A 220 23.14 -11.19 -5.01
N PRO A 221 24.34 -10.86 -4.49
CA PRO A 221 25.55 -11.59 -4.78
C PRO A 221 25.52 -13.02 -4.22
#